data_e4e374c2c1677e2cac1f71425454619b
#
_entry.id   e4e374c2c1677e2cac1f71425454619b
#
_cell.length_a   1.000
_cell.length_b   1.000
_cell.length_c   1.000
_cell.angle_alpha   90.00
_cell.angle_beta   90.00
_cell.angle_gamma   90.00
#
_symmetry.space_group_name_H-M   'P 1'
#
loop_
_entity.id
_entity.type
_entity.pdbx_description
1 polymer ?
#
loop_
_entity_poly.entity_id
_entity_poly.type
_entity_poly.pdbx_seq_one_letter_code
_entity_poly.pdbx_strand_id
1 'polypeptide(L)'
;MKTRKRQSARIEKARTKFADGIANPLLRIGTGTQNTFNPSTYRPQWVTLNRQTLEWAYQTSWMASLAVDIVAEDMTREGFELQDTQPEIADKINKVADRYGVLDSLCDTIKWSRLYGGAVAIILIDGQDVSTPLTNVPIGSFRGLCVLDRWQLDSVTNDLVTELGPDFGKPEYYRIISENAEVKFTSNKIHHSRVLRMDGRKLPYYLRQSYQGWGASILEPAWDQIRGFDLGTQSATQLLSKTYLRYYKVEGLREILSNDIAAKGFLTQMDYVREFQSSEGMTLGDKEDDFQTFSYSFAGIPDVLLQLGQQVSGAFGIPLVRLFGQSPAGLNSTGESDLRNYYDSVKKLQRSMLRTNLKKLLDVIYQSVTGDRPPAEFDFNFAPLWQMTQSERALVTQQTATTIADSYDRGLLSLDQALTELKKLSGVVGVFSSITDEDIAEAKEMEQAQLPPNPDDYAYGNIPEEGKPGVPRADENGSDRTVVQETPDASSQTGRTDR
;
A
#
# COMPACT_ATOMS: atom_id res chain seq x y z
N MET A 1 -37.53 -32.25 48.64
CA MET A 1 -36.37 -31.37 48.41
C MET A 1 -35.76 -31.48 46.99
N LYS A 2 -35.71 -32.64 46.36
CA LYS A 2 -35.14 -32.83 44.98
C LYS A 2 -35.98 -32.20 43.85
N THR A 3 -37.30 -32.09 44.01
CA THR A 3 -38.22 -31.51 43.02
C THR A 3 -38.13 -29.97 42.96
N ARG A 4 -37.95 -29.31 44.08
CA ARG A 4 -37.76 -27.82 44.13
C ARG A 4 -36.45 -27.37 43.53
N LYS A 5 -35.34 -28.13 43.68
CA LYS A 5 -34.05 -27.83 43.04
C LYS A 5 -34.08 -28.02 41.52
N ARG A 6 -34.87 -28.99 41.02
CA ARG A 6 -35.05 -29.19 39.56
C ARG A 6 -35.90 -28.09 38.91
N GLN A 7 -36.92 -27.58 39.65
CA GLN A 7 -37.72 -26.45 39.16
C GLN A 7 -36.94 -25.14 39.18
N SER A 8 -36.16 -24.87 40.24
CA SER A 8 -35.30 -23.66 40.28
C SER A 8 -34.23 -23.68 39.17
N ALA A 9 -33.58 -24.82 38.92
CA ALA A 9 -32.60 -24.96 37.84
C ALA A 9 -33.23 -24.85 36.42
N ARG A 10 -34.50 -25.23 36.28
CA ARG A 10 -35.23 -25.08 35.01
C ARG A 10 -35.71 -23.65 34.80
N ILE A 11 -36.04 -22.92 35.85
CA ILE A 11 -36.37 -21.49 35.80
C ILE A 11 -35.12 -20.65 35.60
N GLU A 12 -33.98 -21.03 36.16
CA GLU A 12 -32.71 -20.36 35.98
C GLU A 12 -32.16 -20.58 34.56
N LYS A 13 -32.27 -21.80 34.00
CA LYS A 13 -32.01 -22.08 32.61
C LYS A 13 -32.96 -21.38 31.62
N ALA A 14 -34.20 -21.16 32.01
CA ALA A 14 -35.15 -20.38 31.23
C ALA A 14 -34.85 -18.88 31.32
N ARG A 15 -34.44 -18.37 32.50
CA ARG A 15 -34.02 -16.98 32.69
C ARG A 15 -32.74 -16.65 31.95
N THR A 16 -31.74 -17.54 31.91
CA THR A 16 -30.53 -17.34 31.10
C THR A 16 -30.84 -17.34 29.62
N LYS A 17 -31.78 -18.15 29.12
CA LYS A 17 -32.25 -18.09 27.73
C LYS A 17 -33.04 -16.81 27.40
N PHE A 18 -33.74 -16.22 28.38
CA PHE A 18 -34.47 -14.95 28.22
C PHE A 18 -33.59 -13.72 28.44
N ALA A 19 -32.48 -13.85 29.19
CA ALA A 19 -31.51 -12.76 29.38
C ALA A 19 -30.58 -12.58 28.21
N ASP A 20 -30.49 -13.57 27.30
CA ASP A 20 -29.71 -13.52 26.08
C ASP A 20 -30.37 -12.71 24.92
N GLY A 21 -31.28 -11.81 25.30
CA GLY A 21 -32.01 -10.96 24.38
C GLY A 21 -33.15 -11.70 23.67
N ILE A 22 -34.24 -11.02 23.47
CA ILE A 22 -35.34 -11.50 22.62
C ILE A 22 -34.82 -11.50 21.19
N ALA A 23 -34.22 -12.62 20.78
CA ALA A 23 -33.94 -12.82 19.38
C ALA A 23 -35.24 -12.80 18.61
N ASN A 24 -35.47 -11.79 17.79
CA ASN A 24 -36.60 -11.81 16.88
C ASN A 24 -36.38 -12.95 15.86
N PRO A 25 -37.11 -14.08 15.97
CA PRO A 25 -36.90 -15.22 15.08
C PRO A 25 -37.19 -14.90 13.62
N LEU A 26 -37.93 -13.82 13.34
CA LEU A 26 -38.28 -13.38 11.99
C LEU A 26 -37.16 -12.53 11.37
N LEU A 27 -36.50 -11.70 12.17
CA LEU A 27 -35.45 -10.81 11.65
C LEU A 27 -34.05 -11.34 11.94
N ARG A 28 -33.91 -12.30 12.87
CA ARG A 28 -32.61 -12.75 13.39
C ARG A 28 -31.68 -11.59 13.81
N ILE A 29 -32.28 -10.45 14.09
CA ILE A 29 -31.64 -9.22 14.52
C ILE A 29 -32.09 -8.97 15.94
N GLY A 30 -31.26 -9.31 16.90
CA GLY A 30 -31.58 -9.08 18.32
C GLY A 30 -30.29 -8.90 19.10
N THR A 31 -30.39 -8.14 20.20
CA THR A 31 -29.31 -8.04 21.17
C THR A 31 -29.12 -9.40 21.86
N GLY A 32 -27.87 -9.91 21.86
CA GLY A 32 -27.54 -11.18 22.52
C GLY A 32 -27.48 -12.40 21.61
N THR A 33 -27.83 -12.31 20.34
CA THR A 33 -27.51 -13.33 19.34
C THR A 33 -26.12 -13.06 18.75
N GLN A 34 -25.46 -14.10 18.22
CA GLN A 34 -24.25 -13.94 17.37
C GLN A 34 -24.65 -13.26 16.07
N ASN A 35 -25.13 -12.05 16.18
CA ASN A 35 -25.55 -11.25 15.05
C ASN A 35 -24.33 -10.61 14.42
N THR A 36 -24.22 -10.69 13.11
CA THR A 36 -23.14 -10.11 12.33
C THR A 36 -23.00 -8.60 12.55
N PHE A 37 -24.09 -7.97 13.00
CA PHE A 37 -24.19 -6.53 13.22
C PHE A 37 -24.72 -6.25 14.64
N ASN A 38 -23.82 -6.27 15.62
CA ASN A 38 -24.09 -5.66 16.91
C ASN A 38 -23.22 -4.41 17.06
N PRO A 39 -23.64 -3.25 16.53
CA PRO A 39 -22.84 -2.03 16.48
C PRO A 39 -22.55 -1.44 17.87
N SER A 40 -23.23 -1.90 18.90
CA SER A 40 -23.08 -1.38 20.28
C SER A 40 -21.98 -2.07 21.09
N THR A 41 -21.39 -3.15 20.60
CA THR A 41 -20.34 -3.88 21.33
C THR A 41 -19.06 -3.92 20.51
N TYR A 42 -18.10 -3.05 20.85
CA TYR A 42 -16.74 -3.10 20.33
C TYR A 42 -15.99 -4.32 20.91
N ARG A 43 -16.35 -5.53 20.47
CA ARG A 43 -15.67 -6.76 20.88
C ARG A 43 -14.61 -7.12 19.84
N PRO A 44 -13.36 -7.40 20.25
CA PRO A 44 -12.37 -7.92 19.32
C PRO A 44 -12.83 -9.29 18.81
N GLN A 45 -12.78 -9.47 17.50
CA GLN A 45 -13.23 -10.71 16.86
C GLN A 45 -12.16 -11.80 16.86
N TRP A 46 -10.91 -11.45 17.23
CA TRP A 46 -9.75 -12.34 17.30
C TRP A 46 -9.49 -13.13 16.00
N VAL A 47 -9.88 -12.55 14.86
CA VAL A 47 -9.76 -13.19 13.54
C VAL A 47 -8.30 -13.53 13.23
N THR A 48 -7.39 -12.63 13.61
CA THR A 48 -5.95 -12.84 13.42
C THR A 48 -5.41 -14.10 14.10
N LEU A 49 -6.03 -14.54 15.18
CA LEU A 49 -5.62 -15.76 15.90
C LEU A 49 -6.19 -17.05 15.28
N ASN A 50 -7.02 -16.93 14.27
CA ASN A 50 -7.59 -18.07 13.55
C ASN A 50 -7.04 -18.13 12.12
N ARG A 51 -5.95 -18.90 11.93
CA ARG A 51 -5.29 -19.07 10.64
C ARG A 51 -6.26 -19.52 9.55
N GLN A 52 -7.06 -20.54 9.82
CA GLN A 52 -7.99 -21.09 8.82
C GLN A 52 -9.01 -20.05 8.34
N THR A 53 -9.55 -19.25 9.25
CA THR A 53 -10.50 -18.20 8.88
C THR A 53 -9.86 -17.15 7.98
N LEU A 54 -8.60 -16.78 8.22
CA LEU A 54 -7.86 -15.84 7.36
C LEU A 54 -7.58 -16.45 5.98
N GLU A 55 -7.15 -17.71 5.93
CA GLU A 55 -6.89 -18.44 4.68
C GLU A 55 -8.18 -18.56 3.85
N TRP A 56 -9.28 -18.94 4.48
CA TRP A 56 -10.57 -19.01 3.81
C TRP A 56 -11.03 -17.63 3.31
N ALA A 57 -10.89 -16.59 4.11
CA ALA A 57 -11.24 -15.25 3.67
C ALA A 57 -10.38 -14.82 2.46
N TYR A 58 -9.08 -15.07 2.51
CA TYR A 58 -8.16 -14.76 1.41
C TYR A 58 -8.50 -15.54 0.14
N GLN A 59 -8.89 -16.83 0.27
CA GLN A 59 -9.22 -17.67 -0.87
C GLN A 59 -10.62 -17.40 -1.44
N THR A 60 -11.60 -17.09 -0.59
CA THR A 60 -13.01 -17.02 -1.01
C THR A 60 -13.54 -15.60 -1.23
N SER A 61 -13.00 -14.61 -0.52
CA SER A 61 -13.38 -13.20 -0.70
C SER A 61 -12.34 -12.48 -1.54
N TRP A 62 -12.69 -12.17 -2.79
CA TRP A 62 -11.82 -11.42 -3.70
C TRP A 62 -11.40 -10.05 -3.14
N MET A 63 -12.25 -9.41 -2.33
CA MET A 63 -11.90 -8.15 -1.66
C MET A 63 -10.83 -8.35 -0.59
N ALA A 64 -10.90 -9.45 0.16
CA ALA A 64 -9.90 -9.75 1.18
C ALA A 64 -8.54 -10.02 0.54
N SER A 65 -8.49 -10.78 -0.56
CA SER A 65 -7.24 -11.02 -1.29
C SER A 65 -6.68 -9.73 -1.88
N LEU A 66 -7.50 -8.94 -2.59
CA LEU A 66 -7.05 -7.67 -3.16
C LEU A 66 -6.59 -6.68 -2.10
N ALA A 67 -7.27 -6.59 -0.96
CA ALA A 67 -6.84 -5.72 0.14
C ALA A 67 -5.47 -6.11 0.70
N VAL A 68 -5.15 -7.40 0.73
CA VAL A 68 -3.82 -7.90 1.14
C VAL A 68 -2.79 -7.59 0.08
N ASP A 69 -3.07 -7.90 -1.18
CA ASP A 69 -2.11 -7.92 -2.28
C ASP A 69 -1.76 -6.53 -2.80
N ILE A 70 -2.77 -5.70 -3.12
CA ILE A 70 -2.58 -4.40 -3.79
C ILE A 70 -1.55 -3.53 -3.09
N VAL A 71 -1.64 -3.39 -1.77
CA VAL A 71 -0.72 -2.51 -1.03
C VAL A 71 0.70 -3.09 -1.00
N ALA A 72 0.85 -4.41 -0.89
CA ALA A 72 2.15 -5.06 -0.92
C ALA A 72 2.82 -4.90 -2.29
N GLU A 73 2.07 -5.12 -3.36
CA GLU A 73 2.51 -4.92 -4.74
C GLU A 73 2.87 -3.47 -5.00
N ASP A 74 2.01 -2.53 -4.61
CA ASP A 74 2.30 -1.11 -4.77
C ASP A 74 3.53 -0.64 -3.97
N MET A 75 3.84 -1.28 -2.83
CA MET A 75 5.06 -0.98 -2.06
C MET A 75 6.35 -1.44 -2.73
N THR A 76 6.32 -2.45 -3.60
CA THR A 76 7.51 -3.10 -4.16
C THR A 76 7.66 -2.94 -5.67
N ARG A 77 6.59 -2.65 -6.42
CA ARG A 77 6.55 -2.69 -7.89
C ARG A 77 7.55 -1.75 -8.57
N GLU A 78 7.78 -0.56 -8.03
CA GLU A 78 8.67 0.42 -8.66
C GLU A 78 10.14 0.24 -8.20
N GLY A 79 10.36 -0.59 -7.17
CA GLY A 79 11.70 -0.89 -6.68
C GLY A 79 12.37 0.28 -5.96
N PHE A 80 13.69 0.35 -6.11
CA PHE A 80 14.54 1.32 -5.43
C PHE A 80 15.68 1.80 -6.33
N GLU A 81 16.20 2.99 -6.04
CA GLU A 81 17.34 3.59 -6.69
C GLU A 81 18.46 3.78 -5.68
N LEU A 82 19.64 3.23 -5.96
CA LEU A 82 20.82 3.36 -5.11
C LEU A 82 21.42 4.77 -5.26
N GLN A 83 21.79 5.35 -4.11
CA GLN A 83 22.43 6.67 -4.05
C GLN A 83 23.92 6.53 -3.74
N ASP A 84 24.72 7.51 -4.15
CA ASP A 84 26.14 7.64 -3.85
C ASP A 84 26.96 6.35 -4.09
N THR A 85 26.54 5.58 -5.12
CA THR A 85 27.16 4.30 -5.47
C THR A 85 27.72 4.38 -6.89
N GLN A 86 28.92 3.82 -7.10
CA GLN A 86 29.49 3.70 -8.43
C GLN A 86 28.54 2.95 -9.38
N PRO A 87 28.30 3.44 -10.60
CA PRO A 87 27.33 2.85 -11.53
C PRO A 87 27.53 1.35 -11.77
N GLU A 88 28.78 0.89 -11.83
CA GLU A 88 29.10 -0.53 -12.03
C GLU A 88 28.70 -1.41 -10.83
N ILE A 89 28.83 -0.89 -9.61
CA ILE A 89 28.46 -1.60 -8.38
C ILE A 89 26.92 -1.61 -8.28
N ALA A 90 26.29 -0.49 -8.56
CA ALA A 90 24.83 -0.38 -8.56
C ALA A 90 24.19 -1.37 -9.55
N ASP A 91 24.73 -1.48 -10.75
CA ASP A 91 24.27 -2.43 -11.77
C ASP A 91 24.46 -3.89 -11.35
N LYS A 92 25.57 -4.22 -10.69
CA LYS A 92 25.78 -5.56 -10.13
C LYS A 92 24.82 -5.88 -9.01
N ILE A 93 24.52 -4.94 -8.11
CA ILE A 93 23.57 -5.12 -7.00
C ILE A 93 22.16 -5.36 -7.57
N ASN A 94 21.73 -4.54 -8.54
CA ASN A 94 20.43 -4.71 -9.20
C ASN A 94 20.31 -6.07 -9.89
N LYS A 95 21.34 -6.49 -10.64
CA LYS A 95 21.37 -7.82 -11.27
C LYS A 95 21.28 -8.98 -10.25
N VAL A 96 21.90 -8.83 -9.09
CA VAL A 96 21.81 -9.83 -8.02
C VAL A 96 20.39 -9.81 -7.40
N ALA A 97 19.83 -8.62 -7.16
CA ALA A 97 18.48 -8.48 -6.64
C ALA A 97 17.44 -9.10 -7.58
N ASP A 98 17.54 -8.84 -8.88
CA ASP A 98 16.65 -9.40 -9.91
C ASP A 98 16.83 -10.91 -10.04
N ARG A 99 18.07 -11.39 -10.08
CA ARG A 99 18.38 -12.82 -10.20
C ARG A 99 17.76 -13.67 -9.11
N TYR A 100 17.69 -13.15 -7.88
CA TYR A 100 17.16 -13.86 -6.72
C TYR A 100 15.73 -13.43 -6.35
N GLY A 101 15.04 -12.65 -7.18
CA GLY A 101 13.66 -12.23 -6.95
C GLY A 101 13.47 -11.52 -5.62
N VAL A 102 14.37 -10.61 -5.28
CA VAL A 102 14.39 -9.94 -3.97
C VAL A 102 13.13 -9.14 -3.75
N LEU A 103 12.67 -8.38 -4.74
CA LEU A 103 11.45 -7.56 -4.62
C LEU A 103 10.20 -8.43 -4.50
N ASP A 104 10.14 -9.56 -5.22
CA ASP A 104 9.02 -10.51 -5.13
C ASP A 104 8.96 -11.15 -3.74
N SER A 105 10.11 -11.58 -3.21
CA SER A 105 10.19 -12.15 -1.85
C SER A 105 9.81 -11.13 -0.77
N LEU A 106 10.16 -9.86 -0.95
CA LEU A 106 9.75 -8.78 -0.04
C LEU A 106 8.26 -8.51 -0.18
N CYS A 107 7.70 -8.53 -1.40
CA CYS A 107 6.28 -8.41 -1.65
C CYS A 107 5.49 -9.52 -0.91
N ASP A 108 5.91 -10.77 -1.06
CA ASP A 108 5.29 -11.90 -0.37
C ASP A 108 5.39 -11.76 1.15
N THR A 109 6.54 -11.32 1.67
CA THR A 109 6.70 -11.05 3.10
C THR A 109 5.71 -9.99 3.60
N ILE A 110 5.48 -8.95 2.81
CA ILE A 110 4.49 -7.92 3.12
C ILE A 110 3.07 -8.49 3.03
N LYS A 111 2.73 -9.26 1.98
CA LYS A 111 1.43 -9.93 1.82
C LYS A 111 1.10 -10.78 3.04
N TRP A 112 2.01 -11.66 3.43
CA TRP A 112 1.79 -12.55 4.57
C TRP A 112 1.79 -11.79 5.90
N SER A 113 2.58 -10.73 6.06
CA SER A 113 2.50 -9.88 7.24
C SER A 113 1.16 -9.18 7.35
N ARG A 114 0.58 -8.75 6.25
CA ARG A 114 -0.75 -8.12 6.19
C ARG A 114 -1.88 -9.13 6.45
N LEU A 115 -1.75 -10.34 5.91
CA LEU A 115 -2.74 -11.38 6.08
C LEU A 115 -2.73 -11.96 7.50
N TYR A 116 -1.59 -12.39 7.97
CA TYR A 116 -1.48 -13.12 9.24
C TYR A 116 -1.09 -12.25 10.44
N GLY A 117 -0.75 -10.98 10.21
CA GLY A 117 -0.30 -10.07 11.26
C GLY A 117 1.20 -10.10 11.51
N GLY A 118 1.96 -10.92 10.79
CA GLY A 118 3.41 -10.97 10.85
C GLY A 118 4.02 -12.00 9.90
N ALA A 119 5.16 -11.65 9.33
CA ALA A 119 5.97 -12.52 8.49
C ALA A 119 7.44 -12.12 8.58
N VAL A 120 8.31 -13.01 8.16
CA VAL A 120 9.75 -12.77 8.10
C VAL A 120 10.30 -13.22 6.76
N ALA A 121 11.30 -12.50 6.25
CA ALA A 121 12.18 -12.99 5.20
C ALA A 121 13.54 -13.30 5.81
N ILE A 122 14.07 -14.52 5.56
CA ILE A 122 15.33 -15.00 6.05
C ILE A 122 16.38 -14.82 4.97
N ILE A 123 17.49 -14.16 5.30
CA ILE A 123 18.61 -13.94 4.39
C ILE A 123 19.41 -15.23 4.30
N LEU A 124 19.52 -15.78 3.09
CA LEU A 124 20.24 -17.01 2.81
C LEU A 124 21.65 -16.71 2.29
N ILE A 125 22.65 -17.21 3.03
CA ILE A 125 24.08 -17.08 2.67
C ILE A 125 24.66 -18.48 2.52
N ASP A 126 25.28 -18.74 1.39
CA ASP A 126 25.92 -20.02 1.09
C ASP A 126 27.05 -20.33 2.08
N GLY A 127 27.10 -21.60 2.52
CA GLY A 127 28.11 -22.07 3.48
C GLY A 127 27.91 -21.61 4.93
N GLN A 128 26.76 -20.95 5.26
CA GLN A 128 26.47 -20.51 6.61
C GLN A 128 25.15 -21.06 7.12
N ASP A 129 25.11 -21.50 8.38
CA ASP A 129 23.88 -21.92 9.05
C ASP A 129 23.06 -20.69 9.48
N VAL A 130 21.74 -20.78 9.35
CA VAL A 130 20.81 -19.68 9.70
C VAL A 130 20.78 -19.35 11.19
N SER A 131 21.25 -20.24 12.05
CA SER A 131 21.37 -20.03 13.50
C SER A 131 22.55 -19.16 13.90
N THR A 132 23.52 -18.96 13.02
CA THR A 132 24.71 -18.15 13.30
C THR A 132 24.45 -16.67 13.03
N PRO A 133 25.04 -15.74 13.81
CA PRO A 133 24.97 -14.31 13.52
C PRO A 133 25.50 -13.99 12.11
N LEU A 134 24.88 -13.02 11.47
CA LEU A 134 25.31 -12.51 10.16
C LEU A 134 26.43 -11.47 10.37
N THR A 135 27.68 -11.90 10.48
CA THR A 135 28.82 -11.02 10.75
C THR A 135 29.69 -10.77 9.52
N ASN A 136 29.77 -11.74 8.63
CA ASN A 136 30.56 -11.67 7.40
C ASN A 136 29.81 -12.31 6.25
N VAL A 137 29.88 -11.69 5.08
CA VAL A 137 29.24 -12.17 3.84
C VAL A 137 30.32 -12.36 2.78
N PRO A 138 30.70 -13.62 2.46
CA PRO A 138 31.67 -13.88 1.40
C PRO A 138 31.17 -13.39 0.03
N ILE A 139 32.10 -13.08 -0.87
CA ILE A 139 31.79 -12.67 -2.24
C ILE A 139 30.97 -13.76 -2.93
N GLY A 140 29.86 -13.36 -3.56
CA GLY A 140 28.98 -14.25 -4.31
C GLY A 140 28.20 -15.25 -3.47
N SER A 141 28.14 -15.09 -2.13
CA SER A 141 27.48 -16.04 -1.22
C SER A 141 26.00 -15.78 -0.99
N PHE A 142 25.46 -14.64 -1.38
CA PHE A 142 24.02 -14.36 -1.28
C PHE A 142 23.22 -15.30 -2.18
N ARG A 143 22.18 -15.96 -1.61
CA ARG A 143 21.34 -16.95 -2.30
C ARG A 143 19.86 -16.60 -2.31
N GLY A 144 19.49 -15.39 -1.93
CA GLY A 144 18.11 -14.93 -1.91
C GLY A 144 17.49 -14.91 -0.53
N LEU A 145 16.17 -14.89 -0.50
CA LEU A 145 15.35 -14.81 0.69
C LEU A 145 14.44 -16.04 0.80
N CYS A 146 14.20 -16.49 2.03
CA CYS A 146 13.17 -17.48 2.33
C CYS A 146 12.09 -16.81 3.18
N VAL A 147 10.85 -16.82 2.69
CA VAL A 147 9.73 -16.14 3.34
C VAL A 147 8.96 -17.13 4.20
N LEU A 148 8.74 -16.80 5.47
CA LEU A 148 7.94 -17.57 6.41
C LEU A 148 6.91 -16.66 7.08
N ASP A 149 5.70 -17.14 7.22
CA ASP A 149 4.67 -16.47 7.99
C ASP A 149 4.80 -16.75 9.50
N ARG A 150 4.07 -15.99 10.31
CA ARG A 150 4.11 -16.13 11.77
C ARG A 150 3.70 -17.53 12.28
N TRP A 151 2.88 -18.26 11.55
CA TRP A 151 2.38 -19.57 11.96
C TRP A 151 3.40 -20.70 11.78
N GLN A 152 4.42 -20.44 10.99
CA GLN A 152 5.56 -21.32 10.81
C GLN A 152 6.68 -21.06 11.85
N LEU A 153 6.51 -20.01 12.66
CA LEU A 153 7.53 -19.55 13.62
C LEU A 153 6.99 -19.51 15.04
N ASP A 154 7.79 -19.98 15.98
CA ASP A 154 7.63 -19.71 17.40
C ASP A 154 8.54 -18.54 17.77
N SER A 155 7.93 -17.41 18.11
CA SER A 155 8.62 -16.18 18.54
C SER A 155 8.55 -15.96 20.05
N VAL A 156 7.96 -16.89 20.79
CA VAL A 156 7.86 -16.80 22.24
C VAL A 156 9.18 -17.28 22.84
N THR A 157 10.16 -16.41 22.92
CA THR A 157 11.43 -16.65 23.59
C THR A 157 11.61 -15.66 24.72
N ASN A 158 12.30 -16.10 25.80
CA ASN A 158 12.69 -15.21 26.89
C ASN A 158 13.97 -14.42 26.51
N ASP A 159 14.64 -14.82 25.44
CA ASP A 159 15.89 -14.22 24.99
C ASP A 159 15.55 -13.10 24.00
N LEU A 160 15.67 -11.88 24.47
CA LEU A 160 15.43 -10.69 23.67
C LEU A 160 16.75 -10.02 23.33
N VAL A 161 16.82 -9.39 22.17
CA VAL A 161 17.94 -8.55 21.76
C VAL A 161 18.07 -7.38 22.73
N THR A 162 19.21 -7.32 23.43
CA THR A 162 19.55 -6.27 24.42
C THR A 162 20.44 -5.18 23.83
N GLU A 163 21.02 -5.40 22.67
CA GLU A 163 21.81 -4.40 21.96
C GLU A 163 20.91 -3.26 21.46
N LEU A 164 21.39 -2.02 21.66
CA LEU A 164 20.66 -0.84 21.19
C LEU A 164 20.71 -0.77 19.67
N GLY A 165 19.55 -0.83 19.04
CA GLY A 165 19.43 -0.82 17.58
C GLY A 165 18.01 -1.06 17.08
N PRO A 166 17.81 -1.25 15.79
CA PRO A 166 16.49 -1.46 15.17
C PRO A 166 15.78 -2.73 15.66
N ASP A 167 16.54 -3.70 16.16
CA ASP A 167 16.03 -4.98 16.62
C ASP A 167 15.90 -5.07 18.14
N PHE A 168 16.21 -3.99 18.89
CA PHE A 168 16.10 -3.94 20.34
C PHE A 168 14.72 -4.38 20.84
N GLY A 169 14.70 -5.33 21.77
CA GLY A 169 13.47 -5.87 22.36
C GLY A 169 12.70 -6.86 21.46
N LYS A 170 13.24 -7.22 20.30
CA LYS A 170 12.74 -8.33 19.48
C LYS A 170 13.37 -9.64 19.93
N PRO A 171 12.79 -10.83 19.56
CA PRO A 171 13.40 -12.11 19.85
C PRO A 171 14.81 -12.20 19.25
N GLU A 172 15.78 -12.71 20.04
CA GLU A 172 17.14 -12.97 19.55
C GLU A 172 17.17 -14.11 18.56
N TYR A 173 16.36 -15.15 18.83
CA TYR A 173 16.18 -16.30 17.94
C TYR A 173 14.71 -16.53 17.62
N TYR A 174 14.43 -16.83 16.37
CA TYR A 174 13.15 -17.32 15.88
C TYR A 174 13.25 -18.84 15.73
N ARG A 175 12.31 -19.59 16.29
CA ARG A 175 12.28 -21.04 16.16
C ARG A 175 11.30 -21.43 15.06
N ILE A 176 11.74 -22.28 14.13
CA ILE A 176 10.89 -22.86 13.11
C ILE A 176 10.10 -24.02 13.72
N ILE A 177 8.78 -24.00 13.52
CA ILE A 177 7.91 -25.11 13.89
C ILE A 177 7.97 -26.11 12.75
N SER A 178 8.78 -27.16 12.92
CA SER A 178 9.10 -28.12 11.84
C SER A 178 7.90 -28.85 11.24
N GLU A 179 6.81 -28.93 11.97
CA GLU A 179 5.55 -29.55 11.47
C GLU A 179 4.82 -28.67 10.45
N ASN A 180 5.00 -27.36 10.54
CA ASN A 180 4.31 -26.37 9.73
C ASN A 180 5.23 -25.70 8.68
N ALA A 181 6.54 -25.88 8.77
CA ALA A 181 7.46 -25.18 7.89
C ALA A 181 7.55 -25.87 6.52
N GLU A 182 7.38 -25.08 5.47
CA GLU A 182 7.54 -25.50 4.09
C GLU A 182 8.99 -25.85 3.75
N VAL A 183 9.93 -25.17 4.39
CA VAL A 183 11.39 -25.33 4.20
C VAL A 183 12.03 -25.91 5.45
N LYS A 184 12.87 -26.93 5.26
CA LYS A 184 13.66 -27.54 6.32
C LYS A 184 15.11 -27.01 6.28
N PHE A 185 15.48 -26.30 7.33
CA PHE A 185 16.87 -25.89 7.55
C PHE A 185 17.62 -26.93 8.42
N THR A 186 18.93 -26.87 8.40
CA THR A 186 19.78 -27.72 9.27
C THR A 186 19.53 -27.44 10.75
N SER A 187 19.28 -26.17 11.09
CA SER A 187 18.92 -25.73 12.44
C SER A 187 17.48 -25.21 12.48
N ASN A 188 16.76 -25.55 13.55
CA ASN A 188 15.41 -25.03 13.78
C ASN A 188 15.41 -23.60 14.37
N LYS A 189 16.58 -23.00 14.58
CA LYS A 189 16.73 -21.65 15.13
C LYS A 189 17.29 -20.71 14.05
N ILE A 190 16.76 -19.51 13.99
CA ILE A 190 17.21 -18.46 13.09
C ILE A 190 17.64 -17.28 13.94
N HIS A 191 18.86 -16.80 13.75
CA HIS A 191 19.35 -15.62 14.46
C HIS A 191 18.72 -14.34 13.91
N HIS A 192 18.35 -13.38 14.78
CA HIS A 192 17.65 -12.14 14.41
C HIS A 192 18.40 -11.32 13.34
N SER A 193 19.75 -11.37 13.32
CA SER A 193 20.53 -10.64 12.33
C SER A 193 20.25 -11.07 10.88
N ARG A 194 19.75 -12.30 10.67
CA ARG A 194 19.38 -12.85 9.35
C ARG A 194 17.92 -12.65 9.01
N VAL A 195 17.14 -12.03 9.90
CA VAL A 195 15.69 -11.90 9.76
C VAL A 195 15.33 -10.48 9.38
N LEU A 196 14.53 -10.35 8.32
CA LEU A 196 13.82 -9.14 7.95
C LEU A 196 12.37 -9.31 8.43
N ARG A 197 12.08 -8.78 9.61
CA ARG A 197 10.76 -8.93 10.23
C ARG A 197 9.82 -7.85 9.76
N MET A 198 8.63 -8.25 9.33
CA MET A 198 7.53 -7.37 8.98
C MET A 198 6.32 -7.71 9.84
N ASP A 199 5.90 -6.76 10.66
CA ASP A 199 4.70 -6.87 11.47
C ASP A 199 3.50 -6.33 10.68
N GLY A 200 2.33 -6.94 10.85
CA GLY A 200 1.09 -6.44 10.29
C GLY A 200 0.66 -5.11 10.91
N ARG A 201 -0.65 -4.95 11.18
CA ARG A 201 -1.15 -3.76 11.85
C ARG A 201 -0.56 -3.62 13.24
N LYS A 202 0.03 -2.48 13.54
CA LYS A 202 0.60 -2.18 14.86
C LYS A 202 -0.48 -2.18 15.94
N LEU A 203 -0.19 -2.82 17.05
CA LEU A 203 -1.09 -2.94 18.20
C LEU A 203 -0.50 -2.25 19.43
N PRO A 204 -1.36 -1.75 20.34
CA PRO A 204 -0.95 -1.35 21.68
C PRO A 204 -0.29 -2.52 22.43
N TYR A 205 0.56 -2.20 23.41
CA TYR A 205 1.41 -3.17 24.10
C TYR A 205 0.67 -4.42 24.61
N TYR A 206 -0.41 -4.26 25.39
CA TYR A 206 -1.16 -5.40 25.96
C TYR A 206 -1.84 -6.26 24.91
N LEU A 207 -2.41 -5.65 23.85
CA LEU A 207 -2.95 -6.41 22.74
C LEU A 207 -1.86 -7.18 22.00
N ARG A 208 -0.72 -6.55 21.75
CA ARG A 208 0.41 -7.21 21.10
C ARG A 208 0.88 -8.45 21.85
N GLN A 209 0.86 -8.44 23.19
CA GLN A 209 1.17 -9.64 23.98
C GLN A 209 0.16 -10.78 23.70
N SER A 210 -1.14 -10.48 23.60
CA SER A 210 -2.16 -11.48 23.22
C SER A 210 -1.93 -12.06 21.82
N TYR A 211 -1.25 -11.33 20.94
CA TYR A 211 -0.87 -11.77 19.60
C TYR A 211 0.57 -12.29 19.55
N GLN A 212 1.12 -12.75 20.69
CA GLN A 212 2.46 -13.34 20.79
C GLN A 212 3.59 -12.43 20.28
N GLY A 213 3.47 -11.12 20.51
CA GLY A 213 4.45 -10.13 20.09
C GLY A 213 4.37 -9.71 18.62
N TRP A 214 3.40 -10.21 17.86
CA TRP A 214 3.14 -9.85 16.47
C TRP A 214 2.10 -8.73 16.35
N GLY A 215 1.87 -8.25 15.14
CA GLY A 215 0.77 -7.37 14.81
C GLY A 215 -0.54 -8.12 14.58
N ALA A 216 -1.59 -7.40 14.20
CA ALA A 216 -2.85 -7.98 13.74
C ALA A 216 -2.95 -8.01 12.22
N SER A 217 -3.79 -8.91 11.70
CA SER A 217 -4.21 -8.91 10.30
C SER A 217 -4.90 -7.58 9.95
N ILE A 218 -4.71 -7.12 8.73
CA ILE A 218 -5.46 -5.97 8.22
C ILE A 218 -6.93 -6.28 8.02
N LEU A 219 -7.29 -7.55 7.89
CA LEU A 219 -8.67 -8.00 7.71
C LEU A 219 -9.48 -7.88 8.99
N GLU A 220 -8.84 -7.94 10.16
CA GLU A 220 -9.54 -7.97 11.45
C GLU A 220 -10.42 -6.73 11.71
N PRO A 221 -9.93 -5.48 11.56
CA PRO A 221 -10.77 -4.30 11.76
C PRO A 221 -11.82 -4.10 10.66
N ALA A 222 -11.58 -4.64 9.46
CA ALA A 222 -12.48 -4.53 8.31
C ALA A 222 -13.44 -5.74 8.18
N TRP A 223 -13.39 -6.67 9.14
CA TRP A 223 -14.09 -7.95 9.05
C TRP A 223 -15.60 -7.83 8.86
N ASP A 224 -16.22 -6.96 9.63
CA ASP A 224 -17.67 -6.76 9.53
C ASP A 224 -18.07 -6.05 8.22
N GLN A 225 -17.23 -5.15 7.71
CA GLN A 225 -17.45 -4.46 6.44
C GLN A 225 -17.36 -5.43 5.26
N ILE A 226 -16.38 -6.33 5.26
CA ILE A 226 -16.24 -7.39 4.24
C ILE A 226 -17.49 -8.26 4.24
N ARG A 227 -17.86 -8.79 5.40
CA ARG A 227 -19.04 -9.65 5.55
C ARG A 227 -20.33 -8.94 5.16
N GLY A 228 -20.45 -7.65 5.51
CA GLY A 228 -21.59 -6.82 5.13
C GLY A 228 -21.73 -6.66 3.63
N PHE A 229 -20.64 -6.42 2.93
CA PHE A 229 -20.62 -6.32 1.47
C PHE A 229 -20.94 -7.67 0.81
N ASP A 230 -20.29 -8.75 1.23
CA ASP A 230 -20.52 -10.10 0.70
C ASP A 230 -21.99 -10.52 0.88
N LEU A 231 -22.54 -10.28 2.07
CA LEU A 231 -23.96 -10.54 2.35
C LEU A 231 -24.90 -9.67 1.51
N GLY A 232 -24.59 -8.38 1.37
CA GLY A 232 -25.35 -7.44 0.54
C GLY A 232 -25.38 -7.87 -0.92
N THR A 233 -24.22 -8.23 -1.48
CA THR A 233 -24.08 -8.70 -2.86
C THR A 233 -24.83 -10.02 -3.08
N GLN A 234 -24.67 -10.97 -2.15
CA GLN A 234 -25.38 -12.25 -2.21
C GLN A 234 -26.90 -12.07 -2.11
N SER A 235 -27.35 -11.18 -1.21
CA SER A 235 -28.79 -10.88 -1.05
C SER A 235 -29.35 -10.21 -2.30
N ALA A 236 -28.62 -9.27 -2.92
CA ALA A 236 -29.03 -8.65 -4.18
C ALA A 236 -29.14 -9.71 -5.30
N THR A 237 -28.18 -10.63 -5.43
CA THR A 237 -28.22 -11.73 -6.39
C THR A 237 -29.42 -12.65 -6.16
N GLN A 238 -29.72 -12.97 -4.90
CA GLN A 238 -30.89 -13.79 -4.55
C GLN A 238 -32.21 -13.06 -4.86
N LEU A 239 -32.27 -11.75 -4.65
CA LEU A 239 -33.45 -10.96 -5.01
C LEU A 239 -33.66 -10.93 -6.53
N LEU A 240 -32.58 -10.80 -7.32
CA LEU A 240 -32.66 -10.88 -8.78
C LEU A 240 -33.21 -12.23 -9.26
N SER A 241 -32.85 -13.33 -8.61
CA SER A 241 -33.39 -14.66 -8.94
C SER A 241 -34.85 -14.85 -8.51
N LYS A 242 -35.33 -14.03 -7.54
CA LYS A 242 -36.69 -14.05 -7.02
C LYS A 242 -37.49 -12.81 -7.44
N THR A 243 -37.35 -12.39 -8.70
CA THR A 243 -37.95 -11.17 -9.25
C THR A 243 -39.46 -11.08 -9.00
N TYR A 244 -40.11 -12.21 -8.97
CA TYR A 244 -41.56 -12.29 -8.76
C TYR A 244 -41.87 -13.28 -7.65
N LEU A 245 -42.53 -12.83 -6.59
CA LEU A 245 -43.16 -13.71 -5.62
C LEU A 245 -44.51 -14.11 -6.20
N ARG A 246 -44.66 -15.37 -6.53
CA ARG A 246 -45.90 -15.95 -7.02
C ARG A 246 -46.64 -16.52 -5.83
N TYR A 247 -47.83 -16.04 -5.63
CA TYR A 247 -48.73 -16.53 -4.58
C TYR A 247 -49.92 -17.19 -5.23
N TYR A 248 -50.05 -18.48 -5.03
CA TYR A 248 -51.10 -19.30 -5.54
C TYR A 248 -52.03 -19.69 -4.39
N LYS A 249 -53.27 -19.28 -4.44
CA LYS A 249 -54.28 -19.58 -3.43
C LYS A 249 -55.02 -20.84 -3.85
N VAL A 250 -55.01 -21.85 -2.98
CA VAL A 250 -55.71 -23.12 -3.19
C VAL A 250 -56.71 -23.29 -2.06
N GLU A 251 -57.94 -23.57 -2.44
CA GLU A 251 -59.02 -23.82 -1.47
C GLU A 251 -58.76 -25.17 -0.76
N GLY A 252 -58.97 -25.22 0.56
CA GLY A 252 -58.76 -26.45 1.34
C GLY A 252 -57.33 -26.96 1.41
N LEU A 253 -56.28 -26.14 1.13
CA LEU A 253 -54.87 -26.57 1.15
C LEU A 253 -54.47 -27.29 2.43
N ARG A 254 -55.00 -26.89 3.62
CA ARG A 254 -54.69 -27.54 4.90
C ARG A 254 -55.26 -28.96 4.94
N GLU A 255 -56.43 -29.21 4.38
CA GLU A 255 -57.08 -30.52 4.31
C GLU A 255 -56.32 -31.40 3.32
N ILE A 256 -55.97 -30.90 2.18
CA ILE A 256 -55.14 -31.58 1.17
C ILE A 256 -53.82 -32.05 1.76
N LEU A 257 -53.10 -31.15 2.47
CA LEU A 257 -51.79 -31.46 3.11
C LEU A 257 -51.91 -32.40 4.31
N SER A 258 -53.07 -32.55 4.93
CA SER A 258 -53.31 -33.47 6.02
C SER A 258 -53.49 -34.92 5.57
N ASN A 259 -53.74 -35.16 4.26
CA ASN A 259 -53.92 -36.47 3.69
C ASN A 259 -52.73 -36.77 2.77
N ASP A 260 -51.94 -37.78 3.07
CA ASP A 260 -50.72 -38.16 2.32
C ASP A 260 -50.96 -38.45 0.83
N ILE A 261 -52.10 -39.04 0.46
CA ILE A 261 -52.44 -39.37 -0.92
C ILE A 261 -52.80 -38.09 -1.67
N ALA A 262 -53.65 -37.24 -1.07
CA ALA A 262 -54.05 -35.97 -1.65
C ALA A 262 -52.85 -35.01 -1.80
N ALA A 263 -51.97 -34.96 -0.79
CA ALA A 263 -50.78 -34.15 -0.77
C ALA A 263 -49.80 -34.54 -1.93
N LYS A 264 -49.59 -35.83 -2.17
CA LYS A 264 -48.78 -36.33 -3.29
C LYS A 264 -49.38 -35.93 -4.63
N GLY A 265 -50.70 -36.10 -4.82
CA GLY A 265 -51.40 -35.69 -6.03
C GLY A 265 -51.26 -34.17 -6.28
N PHE A 266 -51.44 -33.36 -5.25
CA PHE A 266 -51.26 -31.90 -5.30
C PHE A 266 -49.81 -31.50 -5.64
N LEU A 267 -48.81 -32.13 -5.05
CA LEU A 267 -47.42 -31.83 -5.37
C LEU A 267 -47.08 -32.18 -6.81
N THR A 268 -47.60 -33.32 -7.35
CA THR A 268 -47.42 -33.69 -8.74
C THR A 268 -48.09 -32.66 -9.67
N GLN A 269 -49.27 -32.17 -9.32
CA GLN A 269 -49.92 -31.11 -10.08
C GLN A 269 -49.11 -29.80 -10.08
N MET A 270 -48.57 -29.42 -8.94
CA MET A 270 -47.69 -28.24 -8.81
C MET A 270 -46.37 -28.38 -9.61
N ASP A 271 -45.81 -29.59 -9.71
CA ASP A 271 -44.66 -29.83 -10.55
C ASP A 271 -44.96 -29.69 -12.04
N TYR A 272 -46.11 -30.13 -12.48
CA TYR A 272 -46.58 -29.87 -13.86
C TYR A 272 -46.78 -28.36 -14.12
N VAL A 273 -47.48 -27.66 -13.25
CA VAL A 273 -47.66 -26.20 -13.37
C VAL A 273 -46.31 -25.47 -13.45
N ARG A 274 -45.34 -25.90 -12.65
CA ARG A 274 -43.98 -25.35 -12.65
C ARG A 274 -43.23 -25.66 -13.95
N GLU A 275 -43.39 -26.86 -14.51
CA GLU A 275 -42.75 -27.26 -15.75
C GLU A 275 -43.30 -26.46 -16.94
N PHE A 276 -44.63 -26.29 -17.04
CA PHE A 276 -45.27 -25.48 -18.09
C PHE A 276 -44.88 -23.99 -17.97
N GLN A 277 -44.78 -23.45 -16.75
CA GLN A 277 -44.34 -22.06 -16.55
C GLN A 277 -42.91 -21.80 -17.01
N SER A 278 -42.01 -22.79 -16.88
CA SER A 278 -40.61 -22.64 -17.26
C SER A 278 -40.42 -22.69 -18.79
N SER A 279 -41.25 -23.46 -19.49
CA SER A 279 -41.08 -23.72 -20.94
C SER A 279 -41.68 -22.65 -21.82
N GLU A 280 -42.88 -22.13 -21.50
CA GLU A 280 -43.63 -21.26 -22.42
C GLU A 280 -44.19 -19.96 -21.78
N GLY A 281 -43.90 -19.72 -20.50
CA GLY A 281 -44.41 -18.52 -19.82
C GLY A 281 -45.91 -18.52 -19.54
N MET A 282 -46.61 -19.65 -19.80
CA MET A 282 -48.01 -19.81 -19.50
C MET A 282 -48.24 -20.44 -18.12
N THR A 283 -49.27 -19.99 -17.45
CA THR A 283 -49.69 -20.56 -16.16
C THR A 283 -51.09 -21.15 -16.34
N LEU A 284 -51.26 -22.43 -16.06
CA LEU A 284 -52.55 -23.11 -16.05
C LEU A 284 -53.02 -23.20 -14.60
N GLY A 285 -54.22 -22.72 -14.34
CA GLY A 285 -54.89 -22.79 -13.04
C GLY A 285 -56.38 -23.13 -13.22
N ASP A 286 -57.03 -23.55 -12.15
CA ASP A 286 -58.47 -23.73 -12.15
C ASP A 286 -59.18 -22.34 -12.12
N LYS A 287 -60.45 -22.29 -12.58
CA LYS A 287 -61.23 -21.07 -12.56
C LYS A 287 -61.41 -20.46 -11.17
N GLU A 288 -61.34 -21.31 -10.14
CA GLU A 288 -61.51 -20.90 -8.73
C GLU A 288 -60.17 -20.55 -8.06
N ASP A 289 -59.04 -20.82 -8.74
CA ASP A 289 -57.70 -20.50 -8.22
C ASP A 289 -57.41 -18.99 -8.41
N ASP A 290 -56.84 -18.37 -7.38
CA ASP A 290 -56.43 -16.96 -7.45
C ASP A 290 -54.87 -16.91 -7.49
N PHE A 291 -54.36 -16.35 -8.57
CA PHE A 291 -52.91 -16.20 -8.80
C PHE A 291 -52.52 -14.72 -8.69
N GLN A 292 -51.72 -14.41 -7.68
CA GLN A 292 -51.21 -13.06 -7.45
C GLN A 292 -49.70 -13.02 -7.65
N THR A 293 -49.25 -12.01 -8.39
CA THR A 293 -47.83 -11.77 -8.62
C THR A 293 -47.44 -10.47 -7.94
N PHE A 294 -46.48 -10.54 -7.04
CA PHE A 294 -45.88 -9.36 -6.40
C PHE A 294 -44.52 -9.11 -7.03
N SER A 295 -44.34 -7.96 -7.67
CA SER A 295 -43.05 -7.55 -8.19
C SER A 295 -42.28 -6.77 -7.15
N TYR A 296 -41.00 -7.07 -7.00
CA TYR A 296 -40.11 -6.30 -6.16
C TYR A 296 -39.47 -5.16 -6.94
N SER A 297 -39.39 -3.98 -6.33
CA SER A 297 -38.62 -2.86 -6.87
C SER A 297 -37.15 -3.03 -6.48
N PHE A 298 -36.26 -2.95 -7.46
CA PHE A 298 -34.81 -2.99 -7.28
C PHE A 298 -34.20 -1.59 -7.21
N ALA A 299 -35.04 -0.54 -7.20
CA ALA A 299 -34.57 0.84 -7.06
C ALA A 299 -33.79 0.99 -5.74
N GLY A 300 -32.59 1.61 -5.81
CA GLY A 300 -31.74 1.84 -4.65
C GLY A 300 -30.77 0.72 -4.26
N ILE A 301 -30.91 -0.51 -4.79
CA ILE A 301 -29.94 -1.58 -4.54
C ILE A 301 -28.52 -1.20 -4.99
N PRO A 302 -28.31 -0.62 -6.19
CA PRO A 302 -26.98 -0.19 -6.62
C PRO A 302 -26.36 0.83 -5.67
N ASP A 303 -27.15 1.77 -5.16
CA ASP A 303 -26.66 2.81 -4.23
C ASP A 303 -26.23 2.20 -2.89
N VAL A 304 -26.99 1.23 -2.38
CA VAL A 304 -26.63 0.50 -1.14
C VAL A 304 -25.35 -0.29 -1.34
N LEU A 305 -25.19 -1.02 -2.45
CA LEU A 305 -23.99 -1.77 -2.75
C LEU A 305 -22.78 -0.85 -2.92
N LEU A 306 -22.94 0.30 -3.55
CA LEU A 306 -21.89 1.32 -3.66
C LEU A 306 -21.48 1.85 -2.29
N GLN A 307 -22.42 2.15 -1.39
CA GLN A 307 -22.15 2.59 -0.03
C GLN A 307 -21.40 1.51 0.77
N LEU A 308 -21.78 0.25 0.66
CA LEU A 308 -21.07 -0.85 1.29
C LEU A 308 -19.64 -0.97 0.72
N GLY A 309 -19.45 -0.84 -0.59
CA GLY A 309 -18.14 -0.80 -1.23
C GLY A 309 -17.26 0.35 -0.73
N GLN A 310 -17.83 1.55 -0.56
CA GLN A 310 -17.13 2.71 0.00
C GLN A 310 -16.70 2.47 1.45
N GLN A 311 -17.52 1.80 2.26
CA GLN A 311 -17.16 1.45 3.64
C GLN A 311 -16.00 0.46 3.68
N VAL A 312 -15.98 -0.54 2.80
CA VAL A 312 -14.86 -1.49 2.67
C VAL A 312 -13.59 -0.77 2.23
N SER A 313 -13.68 0.09 1.20
CA SER A 313 -12.59 0.92 0.71
C SER A 313 -11.99 1.78 1.83
N GLY A 314 -12.85 2.47 2.60
CA GLY A 314 -12.43 3.26 3.76
C GLY A 314 -11.79 2.44 4.88
N ALA A 315 -12.29 1.24 5.15
CA ALA A 315 -11.75 0.35 6.18
C ALA A 315 -10.32 -0.12 5.87
N PHE A 316 -9.98 -0.31 4.59
CA PHE A 316 -8.64 -0.67 4.13
C PHE A 316 -7.75 0.53 3.82
N GLY A 317 -8.33 1.72 3.64
CA GLY A 317 -7.62 2.90 3.17
C GLY A 317 -7.15 2.77 1.72
N ILE A 318 -7.83 1.95 0.91
CA ILE A 318 -7.57 1.76 -0.52
C ILE A 318 -8.71 2.41 -1.30
N PRO A 319 -8.44 3.35 -2.22
CA PRO A 319 -9.48 4.02 -3.00
C PRO A 319 -10.36 3.04 -3.78
N LEU A 320 -11.63 3.40 -3.95
CA LEU A 320 -12.60 2.59 -4.69
C LEU A 320 -12.11 2.26 -6.11
N VAL A 321 -11.48 3.24 -6.77
CA VAL A 321 -10.87 3.06 -8.11
C VAL A 321 -9.84 1.95 -8.12
N ARG A 322 -9.00 1.85 -7.08
CA ARG A 322 -7.93 0.85 -7.00
C ARG A 322 -8.44 -0.50 -6.54
N LEU A 323 -9.41 -0.53 -5.60
CA LEU A 323 -9.94 -1.76 -5.03
C LEU A 323 -11.00 -2.42 -5.93
N PHE A 324 -11.88 -1.62 -6.56
CA PHE A 324 -13.01 -2.11 -7.37
C PHE A 324 -12.85 -1.86 -8.87
N GLY A 325 -11.83 -1.12 -9.30
CA GLY A 325 -11.66 -0.72 -10.70
C GLY A 325 -12.75 0.24 -11.21
N GLN A 326 -13.52 0.85 -10.31
CA GLN A 326 -14.63 1.74 -10.65
C GLN A 326 -14.28 3.19 -10.37
N SER A 327 -14.52 4.06 -11.33
CA SER A 327 -14.42 5.50 -11.10
C SER A 327 -15.49 5.96 -10.09
N PRO A 328 -15.13 6.84 -9.13
CA PRO A 328 -16.12 7.41 -8.22
C PRO A 328 -17.16 8.20 -9.00
N ALA A 329 -18.44 8.04 -8.66
CA ALA A 329 -19.51 8.82 -9.25
C ALA A 329 -19.45 10.26 -8.72
N GLY A 330 -19.32 11.27 -9.60
CA GLY A 330 -19.33 12.69 -9.21
C GLY A 330 -18.66 13.64 -10.21
N LEU A 331 -18.81 14.94 -10.00
CA LEU A 331 -18.37 16.01 -10.89
C LEU A 331 -16.83 16.13 -11.09
N ASN A 332 -16.02 15.51 -10.21
CA ASN A 332 -14.56 15.43 -10.31
C ASN A 332 -14.08 13.97 -10.33
N SER A 333 -14.68 13.17 -11.19
CA SER A 333 -14.65 11.70 -11.15
C SER A 333 -13.39 11.02 -11.70
N THR A 334 -12.27 11.69 -11.82
CA THR A 334 -11.01 11.01 -12.26
C THR A 334 -10.41 10.10 -11.19
N GLY A 335 -10.77 10.28 -9.92
CA GLY A 335 -10.18 9.54 -8.81
C GLY A 335 -8.69 9.82 -8.60
N GLU A 336 -8.13 10.78 -9.33
CA GLU A 336 -6.69 11.07 -9.34
C GLU A 336 -6.20 11.61 -7.98
N SER A 337 -6.97 12.49 -7.35
CA SER A 337 -6.66 13.00 -6.01
C SER A 337 -6.66 11.89 -4.95
N ASP A 338 -7.60 10.94 -5.08
CA ASP A 338 -7.69 9.81 -4.17
C ASP A 338 -6.51 8.86 -4.35
N LEU A 339 -6.09 8.63 -5.60
CA LEU A 339 -4.90 7.84 -5.90
C LEU A 339 -3.61 8.52 -5.40
N ARG A 340 -3.47 9.84 -5.51
CA ARG A 340 -2.33 10.58 -4.96
C ARG A 340 -2.25 10.42 -3.44
N ASN A 341 -3.35 10.65 -2.72
CA ASN A 341 -3.44 10.45 -1.26
C ASN A 341 -3.13 9.01 -0.87
N TYR A 342 -3.58 8.05 -1.67
CA TYR A 342 -3.30 6.64 -1.46
C TYR A 342 -1.80 6.35 -1.62
N TYR A 343 -1.15 6.81 -2.69
CA TYR A 343 0.28 6.60 -2.88
C TYR A 343 1.13 7.30 -1.82
N ASP A 344 0.71 8.44 -1.29
CA ASP A 344 1.36 9.05 -0.12
C ASP A 344 1.26 8.16 1.12
N SER A 345 0.13 7.49 1.30
CA SER A 345 -0.06 6.49 2.36
C SER A 345 0.82 5.26 2.16
N VAL A 346 0.95 4.76 0.92
CA VAL A 346 1.87 3.66 0.56
C VAL A 346 3.32 4.06 0.80
N LYS A 347 3.73 5.28 0.41
CA LYS A 347 5.08 5.82 0.68
C LYS A 347 5.38 5.89 2.19
N LYS A 348 4.40 6.24 3.01
CA LYS A 348 4.53 6.18 4.46
C LYS A 348 4.76 4.75 4.96
N LEU A 349 4.06 3.76 4.38
CA LEU A 349 4.26 2.35 4.71
C LEU A 349 5.63 1.85 4.24
N GLN A 350 6.09 2.18 3.03
CA GLN A 350 7.44 1.90 2.56
C GLN A 350 8.48 2.38 3.58
N ARG A 351 8.35 3.64 4.02
CA ARG A 351 9.28 4.22 5.00
C ARG A 351 9.23 3.54 6.37
N SER A 352 8.05 3.15 6.85
CA SER A 352 7.87 2.64 8.22
C SER A 352 8.09 1.13 8.36
N MET A 353 7.86 0.34 7.29
CA MET A 353 7.95 -1.13 7.32
C MET A 353 9.11 -1.67 6.50
N LEU A 354 9.35 -1.10 5.31
CA LEU A 354 10.27 -1.68 4.35
C LEU A 354 11.67 -1.06 4.39
N ARG A 355 11.80 0.25 4.62
CA ARG A 355 13.09 0.96 4.52
C ARG A 355 14.21 0.33 5.33
N THR A 356 13.98 0.07 6.63
CA THR A 356 15.02 -0.49 7.51
C THR A 356 15.40 -1.92 7.09
N ASN A 357 14.41 -2.74 6.73
CA ASN A 357 14.63 -4.10 6.28
C ASN A 357 15.37 -4.15 4.94
N LEU A 358 14.96 -3.30 3.99
CA LEU A 358 15.60 -3.21 2.67
C LEU A 358 17.04 -2.69 2.79
N LYS A 359 17.29 -1.68 3.64
CA LYS A 359 18.66 -1.20 3.90
C LYS A 359 19.56 -2.31 4.41
N LYS A 360 19.10 -3.06 5.43
CA LYS A 360 19.81 -4.22 5.96
C LYS A 360 20.12 -5.26 4.87
N LEU A 361 19.16 -5.52 4.00
CA LEU A 361 19.32 -6.46 2.90
C LEU A 361 20.31 -5.95 1.85
N LEU A 362 20.23 -4.69 1.46
CA LEU A 362 21.13 -4.07 0.50
C LEU A 362 22.56 -4.02 1.01
N ASP A 363 22.77 -3.81 2.32
CA ASP A 363 24.11 -3.90 2.94
C ASP A 363 24.70 -5.32 2.80
N VAL A 364 23.87 -6.35 2.92
CA VAL A 364 24.29 -7.75 2.71
C VAL A 364 24.60 -8.04 1.25
N ILE A 365 23.76 -7.56 0.33
CA ILE A 365 23.98 -7.74 -1.12
C ILE A 365 25.25 -6.98 -1.54
N TYR A 366 25.46 -5.76 -1.04
CA TYR A 366 26.67 -4.98 -1.29
C TYR A 366 27.93 -5.76 -0.90
N GLN A 367 27.94 -6.31 0.33
CA GLN A 367 29.07 -7.14 0.80
C GLN A 367 29.26 -8.38 -0.07
N SER A 368 28.18 -9.02 -0.50
CA SER A 368 28.26 -10.19 -1.38
C SER A 368 28.80 -9.83 -2.79
N VAL A 369 28.61 -8.60 -3.25
CA VAL A 369 29.07 -8.14 -4.56
C VAL A 369 30.53 -7.67 -4.50
N THR A 370 30.90 -6.89 -3.49
CA THR A 370 32.20 -6.23 -3.39
C THR A 370 33.20 -6.95 -2.49
N GLY A 371 32.73 -7.69 -1.49
CA GLY A 371 33.55 -8.28 -0.42
C GLY A 371 33.76 -7.32 0.76
N ASP A 372 33.47 -6.04 0.58
CA ASP A 372 33.69 -4.99 1.58
C ASP A 372 32.38 -4.54 2.22
N ARG A 373 32.47 -3.93 3.41
CA ARG A 373 31.31 -3.29 4.03
C ARG A 373 30.90 -2.06 3.24
N PRO A 374 29.59 -1.79 3.12
CA PRO A 374 29.15 -0.59 2.42
C PRO A 374 29.68 0.68 3.10
N PRO A 375 30.03 1.74 2.35
CA PRO A 375 30.41 3.01 2.92
C PRO A 375 29.25 3.62 3.72
N ALA A 376 29.55 4.53 4.64
CA ALA A 376 28.54 5.16 5.50
C ALA A 376 27.48 5.95 4.70
N GLU A 377 27.86 6.44 3.54
CA GLU A 377 27.03 7.23 2.62
C GLU A 377 26.12 6.35 1.74
N PHE A 378 26.38 5.03 1.68
CA PHE A 378 25.56 4.10 0.92
C PHE A 378 24.11 4.12 1.40
N ASP A 379 23.19 4.58 0.57
CA ASP A 379 21.77 4.64 0.85
C ASP A 379 20.95 4.41 -0.43
N PHE A 380 19.63 4.39 -0.31
CA PHE A 380 18.71 4.21 -1.43
C PHE A 380 17.45 5.05 -1.24
N ASN A 381 16.79 5.35 -2.34
CA ASN A 381 15.44 5.89 -2.35
C ASN A 381 14.49 4.91 -3.02
N PHE A 382 13.22 4.92 -2.58
CA PHE A 382 12.17 4.23 -3.31
C PHE A 382 11.85 5.02 -4.58
N ALA A 383 11.72 4.32 -5.70
CA ALA A 383 11.28 4.94 -6.94
C ALA A 383 9.86 5.53 -6.77
N PRO A 384 9.54 6.64 -7.46
CA PRO A 384 8.24 7.31 -7.33
C PRO A 384 7.09 6.41 -7.77
N LEU A 385 6.09 6.24 -6.90
CA LEU A 385 4.89 5.44 -7.20
C LEU A 385 3.94 6.11 -8.20
N TRP A 386 3.95 7.43 -8.23
CA TRP A 386 3.18 8.22 -9.18
C TRP A 386 4.05 8.57 -10.38
N GLN A 387 3.68 8.05 -11.52
CA GLN A 387 4.29 8.44 -12.79
C GLN A 387 3.48 9.58 -13.40
N MET A 388 4.17 10.68 -13.68
CA MET A 388 3.57 11.80 -14.42
C MET A 388 3.10 11.32 -15.78
N THR A 389 1.98 11.83 -16.25
CA THR A 389 1.55 11.62 -17.65
C THR A 389 2.58 12.21 -18.60
N GLN A 390 2.60 11.76 -19.86
CA GLN A 390 3.53 12.31 -20.85
C GLN A 390 3.36 13.83 -21.02
N SER A 391 2.13 14.33 -20.92
CA SER A 391 1.84 15.77 -20.99
C SER A 391 2.37 16.53 -19.78
N GLU A 392 2.21 15.99 -18.57
CA GLU A 392 2.78 16.58 -17.36
C GLU A 392 4.31 16.57 -17.39
N ARG A 393 4.91 15.46 -17.84
CA ARG A 393 6.36 15.37 -18.02
C ARG A 393 6.85 16.44 -18.98
N ALA A 394 6.23 16.57 -20.16
CA ALA A 394 6.60 17.58 -21.16
C ALA A 394 6.49 19.00 -20.58
N LEU A 395 5.42 19.30 -19.84
CA LEU A 395 5.22 20.60 -19.21
C LEU A 395 6.28 20.89 -18.13
N VAL A 396 6.54 19.94 -17.25
CA VAL A 396 7.57 20.07 -16.20
C VAL A 396 8.95 20.22 -16.82
N THR A 397 9.26 19.43 -17.88
CA THR A 397 10.52 19.53 -18.60
C THR A 397 10.71 20.92 -19.19
N GLN A 398 9.69 21.42 -19.89
CA GLN A 398 9.73 22.75 -20.50
C GLN A 398 9.93 23.84 -19.43
N GLN A 399 9.14 23.82 -18.37
CA GLN A 399 9.24 24.80 -17.29
C GLN A 399 10.59 24.76 -16.58
N THR A 400 11.08 23.57 -16.24
CA THR A 400 12.36 23.41 -15.55
C THR A 400 13.53 23.78 -16.45
N ALA A 401 13.56 23.31 -17.71
CA ALA A 401 14.60 23.66 -18.66
C ALA A 401 14.64 25.18 -18.92
N THR A 402 13.47 25.83 -19.06
CA THR A 402 13.38 27.28 -19.19
C THR A 402 13.93 27.97 -17.94
N THR A 403 13.58 27.50 -16.75
CA THR A 403 14.07 28.08 -15.48
C THR A 403 15.59 27.95 -15.34
N ILE A 404 16.17 26.79 -15.74
CA ILE A 404 17.62 26.59 -15.72
C ILE A 404 18.30 27.51 -16.74
N ALA A 405 17.76 27.63 -17.95
CA ALA A 405 18.28 28.52 -18.98
C ALA A 405 18.22 29.98 -18.54
N ASP A 406 17.09 30.45 -18.03
CA ASP A 406 16.93 31.81 -17.51
C ASP A 406 17.87 32.10 -16.32
N SER A 407 18.13 31.11 -15.48
CA SER A 407 19.05 31.24 -14.34
C SER A 407 20.51 31.31 -14.81
N TYR A 408 20.87 30.56 -15.83
CA TYR A 408 22.17 30.65 -16.49
C TYR A 408 22.36 32.01 -17.17
N ASP A 409 21.40 32.48 -17.98
CA ASP A 409 21.46 33.77 -18.66
C ASP A 409 21.57 34.96 -17.71
N ARG A 410 21.02 34.83 -16.50
CA ARG A 410 21.10 35.85 -15.41
C ARG A 410 22.39 35.72 -14.61
N GLY A 411 23.26 34.76 -14.91
CA GLY A 411 24.51 34.56 -14.16
C GLY A 411 24.30 34.01 -12.72
N LEU A 412 23.14 33.41 -12.43
CA LEU A 412 22.85 32.78 -11.13
C LEU A 412 23.40 31.36 -11.02
N LEU A 413 23.56 30.68 -12.16
CA LEU A 413 24.14 29.34 -12.27
C LEU A 413 25.32 29.41 -13.24
N SER A 414 26.37 28.66 -12.93
CA SER A 414 27.46 28.41 -13.87
C SER A 414 27.09 27.36 -14.95
N LEU A 415 27.84 27.26 -16.03
CA LEU A 415 27.54 26.31 -17.10
C LEU A 415 27.58 24.86 -16.61
N ASP A 416 28.58 24.53 -15.79
CA ASP A 416 28.71 23.20 -15.17
C ASP A 416 27.54 22.86 -14.26
N GLN A 417 27.06 23.85 -13.46
CA GLN A 417 25.88 23.68 -12.62
C GLN A 417 24.59 23.52 -13.44
N ALA A 418 24.42 24.30 -14.51
CA ALA A 418 23.27 24.21 -15.40
C ALA A 418 23.21 22.83 -16.10
N LEU A 419 24.35 22.34 -16.62
CA LEU A 419 24.44 21.00 -17.21
C LEU A 419 24.18 19.88 -16.18
N THR A 420 24.66 20.05 -14.95
CA THR A 420 24.40 19.11 -13.87
C THR A 420 22.91 19.01 -13.55
N GLU A 421 22.20 20.14 -13.47
CA GLU A 421 20.76 20.17 -13.23
C GLU A 421 19.96 19.61 -14.42
N LEU A 422 20.35 19.89 -15.67
CA LEU A 422 19.75 19.27 -16.86
C LEU A 422 19.99 17.77 -16.91
N LYS A 423 21.15 17.28 -16.48
CA LYS A 423 21.44 15.85 -16.37
C LYS A 423 20.59 15.18 -15.29
N LYS A 424 20.40 15.80 -14.11
CA LYS A 424 19.45 15.32 -13.09
C LYS A 424 18.02 15.28 -13.62
N LEU A 425 17.60 16.29 -14.37
CA LEU A 425 16.29 16.33 -15.03
C LEU A 425 16.13 15.18 -16.02
N SER A 426 17.18 14.80 -16.74
CA SER A 426 17.13 13.70 -17.71
C SER A 426 16.76 12.37 -17.08
N GLY A 427 17.21 12.09 -15.86
CA GLY A 427 16.85 10.89 -15.11
C GLY A 427 15.36 10.80 -14.76
N VAL A 428 14.69 11.96 -14.60
CA VAL A 428 13.25 12.02 -14.26
C VAL A 428 12.37 11.99 -15.50
N VAL A 429 12.81 12.60 -16.61
CA VAL A 429 11.95 12.90 -17.77
C VAL A 429 12.37 12.15 -19.03
N GLY A 430 13.60 11.63 -19.09
CA GLY A 430 14.14 10.90 -20.24
C GLY A 430 14.55 11.81 -21.41
N VAL A 431 14.66 13.13 -21.19
CA VAL A 431 15.15 14.11 -22.17
C VAL A 431 16.51 14.61 -21.70
N PHE A 432 17.38 15.04 -22.60
CA PHE A 432 18.79 15.45 -22.31
C PHE A 432 19.70 14.29 -21.83
N SER A 433 19.41 13.07 -22.22
CA SER A 433 20.20 11.87 -21.87
C SER A 433 21.59 11.84 -22.51
N SER A 434 21.88 12.75 -23.45
CA SER A 434 23.18 12.87 -24.11
C SER A 434 24.25 13.64 -23.30
N ILE A 435 23.85 14.28 -22.17
CA ILE A 435 24.79 15.02 -21.33
C ILE A 435 25.61 14.02 -20.49
N THR A 436 26.92 13.96 -20.76
CA THR A 436 27.88 13.09 -20.08
C THR A 436 28.55 13.80 -18.89
N ASP A 437 29.24 13.04 -18.02
CA ASP A 437 30.06 13.64 -16.98
C ASP A 437 31.30 14.33 -17.55
N GLU A 438 31.74 13.91 -18.76
CA GLU A 438 32.83 14.54 -19.49
C GLU A 438 32.44 15.95 -19.97
N ASP A 439 31.21 16.13 -20.48
CA ASP A 439 30.69 17.45 -20.87
C ASP A 439 30.64 18.43 -19.69
N ILE A 440 30.26 17.93 -18.50
CA ILE A 440 30.20 18.75 -17.28
C ILE A 440 31.62 19.13 -16.80
N ALA A 441 32.58 18.19 -16.90
CA ALA A 441 33.96 18.45 -16.54
C ALA A 441 34.60 19.45 -17.48
N GLU A 442 34.38 19.32 -18.81
CA GLU A 442 34.87 20.25 -19.84
C GLU A 442 34.28 21.67 -19.64
N ALA A 443 32.97 21.77 -19.32
CA ALA A 443 32.32 23.03 -19.00
C ALA A 443 32.97 23.73 -17.79
N LYS A 444 33.30 22.96 -16.76
CA LYS A 444 33.97 23.46 -15.57
C LYS A 444 35.40 23.98 -15.84
N GLU A 445 36.17 23.26 -16.68
CA GLU A 445 37.49 23.69 -17.07
C GLU A 445 37.46 24.97 -17.94
N MET A 446 36.49 25.08 -18.86
CA MET A 446 36.30 26.28 -19.66
C MET A 446 35.97 27.50 -18.81
N GLU A 447 35.16 27.35 -17.78
CA GLU A 447 34.77 28.45 -16.90
C GLU A 447 35.95 28.88 -15.99
N GLN A 448 36.73 27.94 -15.48
CA GLN A 448 37.97 28.21 -14.72
C GLN A 448 39.00 28.95 -15.58
N ALA A 449 39.09 28.63 -16.87
CA ALA A 449 40.00 29.31 -17.80
C ALA A 449 39.57 30.75 -18.14
N GLN A 450 38.29 31.10 -17.95
CA GLN A 450 37.75 32.45 -18.16
C GLN A 450 37.80 33.36 -16.93
N LEU A 451 38.09 32.80 -15.76
CA LEU A 451 38.28 33.61 -14.55
C LEU A 451 39.57 34.46 -14.69
N PRO A 452 39.54 35.77 -14.38
CA PRO A 452 40.74 36.56 -14.35
C PRO A 452 41.74 35.95 -13.35
N PRO A 453 43.03 35.93 -13.67
CA PRO A 453 44.03 35.33 -12.81
C PRO A 453 43.93 35.93 -11.39
N ASN A 454 44.06 35.07 -10.38
CA ASN A 454 43.88 35.42 -8.98
C ASN A 454 44.81 36.59 -8.62
N PRO A 455 44.36 37.66 -7.95
CA PRO A 455 45.21 38.75 -7.49
C PRO A 455 46.44 38.32 -6.73
N ASP A 456 46.44 37.16 -6.09
CA ASP A 456 47.55 36.58 -5.35
C ASP A 456 48.68 36.03 -6.28
N ASP A 457 48.37 35.70 -7.55
CA ASP A 457 49.36 35.27 -8.52
C ASP A 457 50.27 36.42 -8.96
N TYR A 458 49.86 37.67 -8.78
CA TYR A 458 50.68 38.86 -9.03
C TYR A 458 51.58 39.23 -7.87
N ALA A 459 51.38 38.66 -6.68
CA ALA A 459 52.13 39.00 -5.46
C ALA A 459 53.54 38.34 -5.39
N TYR A 460 53.81 37.37 -6.20
CA TYR A 460 55.10 36.65 -6.23
C TYR A 460 55.85 36.71 -7.55
N GLY A 461 56.01 37.87 -8.15
CA GLY A 461 57.11 38.22 -9.04
C GLY A 461 57.39 37.35 -10.31
N ASN A 462 56.45 36.57 -10.80
CA ASN A 462 56.55 35.87 -12.08
C ASN A 462 55.66 36.55 -13.14
N ILE A 463 56.16 37.71 -13.65
CA ILE A 463 55.58 38.35 -14.81
C ILE A 463 56.31 37.80 -16.03
N PRO A 464 55.64 37.13 -17.01
CA PRO A 464 56.22 36.84 -18.29
C PRO A 464 56.47 38.12 -19.03
N GLU A 465 57.72 38.30 -19.53
CA GLU A 465 58.19 39.50 -20.28
C GLU A 465 57.71 39.49 -21.73
N GLU A 466 56.41 39.41 -22.00
CA GLU A 466 55.87 39.63 -23.33
C GLU A 466 54.50 40.31 -23.26
N GLY A 467 54.47 41.62 -23.61
CA GLY A 467 53.26 42.37 -23.88
C GLY A 467 53.01 43.59 -23.03
N LYS A 468 53.91 44.61 -23.11
CA LYS A 468 53.56 45.98 -22.67
C LYS A 468 52.62 46.62 -23.70
N PRO A 469 51.38 46.95 -23.37
CA PRO A 469 50.58 47.88 -24.16
C PRO A 469 51.12 49.29 -23.91
N GLY A 470 51.38 50.01 -25.00
CA GLY A 470 51.87 51.38 -24.94
C GLY A 470 50.82 52.33 -24.31
N VAL A 471 51.30 53.13 -23.40
CA VAL A 471 50.54 54.25 -22.79
C VAL A 471 50.31 55.28 -23.86
N PRO A 472 49.07 55.76 -24.16
CA PRO A 472 48.83 56.97 -24.93
C PRO A 472 49.09 58.20 -24.02
N ARG A 473 49.94 59.12 -24.51
CA ARG A 473 50.18 60.43 -23.91
C ARG A 473 48.91 61.25 -23.94
N ALA A 474 48.61 61.89 -22.82
CA ALA A 474 47.61 62.93 -22.68
C ALA A 474 48.04 64.18 -23.48
N ASP A 475 47.15 64.64 -24.36
CA ASP A 475 47.21 66.00 -24.91
C ASP A 475 46.25 66.90 -24.14
N GLU A 476 46.84 67.96 -23.61
CA GLU A 476 46.16 69.11 -23.05
C GLU A 476 45.39 69.88 -24.13
N ASN A 477 44.09 70.16 -23.90
CA ASN A 477 43.44 71.47 -24.19
C ASN A 477 41.95 71.33 -23.81
N GLY A 478 41.49 71.98 -22.89
CA GLY A 478 41.03 73.31 -22.58
C GLY A 478 39.58 73.57 -23.00
N SER A 479 38.86 74.04 -22.05
CA SER A 479 37.60 74.84 -22.11
C SER A 479 36.28 74.03 -21.99
N ASP A 480 35.65 74.18 -20.89
CA ASP A 480 34.78 75.23 -20.34
C ASP A 480 33.27 75.00 -20.59
N ARG A 481 32.51 75.10 -19.48
CA ARG A 481 31.07 75.47 -19.32
C ARG A 481 30.03 74.42 -19.83
N THR A 482 28.93 74.14 -19.12
CA THR A 482 28.15 74.83 -18.06
C THR A 482 27.11 73.82 -17.49
N VAL A 483 26.93 73.94 -16.23
CA VAL A 483 25.73 73.70 -15.38
C VAL A 483 24.39 73.91 -16.09
N VAL A 484 23.44 72.97 -15.88
CA VAL A 484 22.08 73.32 -15.43
C VAL A 484 21.47 72.13 -14.67
N GLN A 485 21.11 72.40 -13.42
CA GLN A 485 20.12 71.70 -12.60
C GLN A 485 18.73 71.82 -13.25
N GLU A 486 17.88 70.86 -13.00
CA GLU A 486 16.52 71.07 -12.51
C GLU A 486 15.80 69.78 -12.27
N THR A 487 15.47 69.47 -11.06
CA THR A 487 14.26 68.77 -10.62
C THR A 487 13.12 69.78 -10.56
N PRO A 488 11.83 69.49 -10.66
CA PRO A 488 11.04 69.18 -9.48
C PRO A 488 9.90 68.19 -9.72
N ASP A 489 9.61 67.46 -8.70
CA ASP A 489 8.41 67.49 -7.80
C ASP A 489 7.00 67.21 -8.37
N ALA A 490 6.42 66.17 -7.82
CA ALA A 490 5.21 66.14 -6.99
C ALA A 490 3.82 65.94 -7.63
N SER A 491 3.14 65.07 -6.93
CA SER A 491 1.72 65.11 -6.53
C SER A 491 0.70 64.34 -7.40
N SER A 492 0.20 63.32 -6.80
CA SER A 492 -1.14 63.19 -6.14
C SER A 492 -2.32 62.81 -7.04
N GLN A 493 -3.01 61.84 -6.70
CA GLN A 493 -4.41 61.74 -6.27
C GLN A 493 -5.10 60.43 -6.71
N THR A 494 -5.44 59.65 -5.74
CA THR A 494 -6.79 59.24 -5.32
C THR A 494 -7.81 58.86 -6.37
N GLY A 495 -8.42 57.70 -6.16
CA GLY A 495 -9.67 57.32 -6.81
C GLY A 495 -10.09 55.91 -6.49
N ARG A 496 -10.70 55.73 -5.37
CA ARG A 496 -11.67 54.74 -4.87
C ARG A 496 -12.87 54.65 -5.82
N THR A 497 -13.39 53.46 -6.06
CA THR A 497 -14.80 53.00 -5.88
C THR A 497 -14.99 51.59 -6.46
N ASP A 498 -15.42 50.72 -5.61
CA ASP A 498 -16.63 49.88 -5.56
C ASP A 498 -17.20 49.30 -6.89
N ARG A 499 -17.10 48.00 -7.06
CA ARG A 499 -18.25 47.06 -7.01
C ARG A 499 -17.77 45.64 -6.98
#